data_5069161b28759751abf4baaccd2bb787
#
_entry.id   5069161b28759751abf4baaccd2bb787
#
_cell.length_a   1.000
_cell.length_b   1.000
_cell.length_c   1.000
_cell.angle_alpha   90.00
_cell.angle_beta   90.00
_cell.angle_gamma   90.00
#
_symmetry.space_group_name_H-M   'P 1'
#
loop_
_entity.id
_entity.type
_entity.pdbx_description
1 polymer ?
#
loop_
_entity_poly.entity_id
_entity_poly.type
_entity_poly.pdbx_seq_one_letter_code
_entity_poly.pdbx_strand_id
1 'polypeptide(L)'
;MRSWQEEGYRPKRTVRVIATIEEECTAFGMACFGVRVRGGEFKKQQPESIVHLTGGSLAECLQAAGLPHSALQDAAVGFQDLAAFVELHIEQGADLEERGLTCGAVTAIVGYDRLFLTLHGEANHAGTTSMRRRRDALAAAAEVILGVNELAEADDRFVATVGQLNVAPNAVNIVPGKVQLAIETRAADDRVLSEVRAKIMSLLERTASKSGVVITKENDFHVAAVPLSESVRKVIEQSAAECGVSFQAMPSWAGHDAQIFAASGVPTGMIFVPSINGVSHSKEERSDFQSVTQAVKVLEKTLKTLAEV
;
A
#
# COMPACT_ATOMS: atom_id res chain seq x y z
N MET A 1 -27.82 6.96 3.43
CA MET A 1 -28.71 7.86 2.64
C MET A 1 -30.19 7.51 2.82
N ARG A 2 -30.62 6.23 2.67
CA ARG A 2 -32.02 5.85 2.89
C ARG A 2 -32.49 6.08 4.33
N SER A 3 -31.67 5.70 5.33
CA SER A 3 -31.92 5.99 6.76
C SER A 3 -32.14 7.49 7.02
N TRP A 4 -31.37 8.36 6.38
CA TRP A 4 -31.52 9.81 6.54
C TRP A 4 -32.84 10.34 6.01
N GLN A 5 -33.32 9.76 4.91
CA GLN A 5 -34.66 10.11 4.37
C GLN A 5 -35.78 9.67 5.30
N GLU A 6 -35.65 8.45 5.87
CA GLU A 6 -36.64 7.92 6.83
C GLU A 6 -36.64 8.71 8.15
N GLU A 7 -35.47 9.22 8.59
CA GLU A 7 -35.33 10.09 9.76
C GLU A 7 -35.67 11.57 9.49
N GLY A 8 -35.88 11.96 8.22
CA GLY A 8 -36.10 13.36 7.82
C GLY A 8 -34.84 14.23 7.97
N TYR A 9 -33.64 13.61 8.11
CA TYR A 9 -32.38 14.33 8.23
C TYR A 9 -31.97 14.96 6.90
N ARG A 10 -31.58 16.23 6.95
CA ARG A 10 -31.02 16.97 5.79
C ARG A 10 -29.67 17.56 6.18
N PRO A 11 -28.57 17.08 5.56
CA PRO A 11 -27.24 17.62 5.84
C PRO A 11 -27.11 19.06 5.34
N LYS A 12 -26.35 19.89 6.02
CA LYS A 12 -26.04 21.27 5.58
C LYS A 12 -25.12 21.27 4.37
N ARG A 13 -24.22 20.28 4.27
CA ARG A 13 -23.34 20.08 3.11
C ARG A 13 -23.83 18.93 2.24
N THR A 14 -23.63 19.04 0.94
CA THR A 14 -23.92 17.94 0.02
C THR A 14 -23.03 16.74 0.34
N VAL A 15 -23.63 15.57 0.51
CA VAL A 15 -22.93 14.30 0.64
C VAL A 15 -22.96 13.57 -0.70
N ARG A 16 -21.79 13.21 -1.20
CA ARG A 16 -21.62 12.43 -2.44
C ARG A 16 -21.14 11.03 -2.10
N VAL A 17 -21.74 10.03 -2.72
CA VAL A 17 -21.21 8.66 -2.75
C VAL A 17 -20.44 8.50 -4.04
N ILE A 18 -19.19 8.09 -3.97
CA ILE A 18 -18.31 7.91 -5.12
C ILE A 18 -18.04 6.41 -5.25
N ALA A 19 -18.32 5.86 -6.42
CA ALA A 19 -17.85 4.52 -6.81
C ALA A 19 -16.63 4.71 -7.71
N THR A 20 -15.49 4.23 -7.26
CA THR A 20 -14.22 4.28 -7.99
C THR A 20 -14.02 3.00 -8.78
N ILE A 21 -13.13 3.02 -9.75
CA ILE A 21 -12.73 1.86 -10.54
C ILE A 21 -11.22 1.66 -10.43
N GLU A 22 -10.78 0.42 -10.56
CA GLU A 22 -9.36 0.05 -10.64
C GLU A 22 -8.52 0.57 -9.46
N GLU A 23 -9.02 0.37 -8.25
CA GLU A 23 -8.24 0.64 -7.04
C GLU A 23 -7.09 -0.38 -6.91
N GLU A 24 -7.33 -1.64 -7.25
CA GLU A 24 -6.46 -2.81 -7.03
C GLU A 24 -5.41 -3.07 -8.13
N CYS A 25 -5.20 -2.14 -9.06
CA CYS A 25 -4.14 -2.26 -10.07
C CYS A 25 -4.28 -3.48 -11.02
N THR A 26 -5.50 -3.93 -11.31
CA THR A 26 -5.74 -5.19 -12.04
C THR A 26 -5.78 -5.04 -13.55
N ALA A 27 -6.14 -3.86 -14.07
CA ALA A 27 -6.33 -3.64 -15.51
C ALA A 27 -5.22 -2.80 -16.15
N PHE A 28 -4.81 -1.68 -15.53
CA PHE A 28 -3.88 -0.73 -16.17
C PHE A 28 -2.52 -0.65 -15.48
N GLY A 29 -2.22 -1.56 -14.54
CA GLY A 29 -0.93 -1.60 -13.85
C GLY A 29 -0.69 -0.42 -12.90
N MET A 30 -1.74 0.30 -12.53
CA MET A 30 -1.70 1.46 -11.64
C MET A 30 -2.82 1.37 -10.60
N ALA A 31 -2.46 1.38 -9.33
CA ALA A 31 -3.44 1.43 -8.24
C ALA A 31 -4.17 2.78 -8.20
N CYS A 32 -5.39 2.77 -7.68
CA CYS A 32 -6.25 3.95 -7.51
C CYS A 32 -6.52 4.69 -8.82
N PHE A 33 -6.59 3.97 -9.94
CA PHE A 33 -6.68 4.56 -11.28
C PHE A 33 -7.85 5.55 -11.40
N GLY A 34 -9.05 5.17 -10.98
CA GLY A 34 -10.24 6.01 -11.08
C GLY A 34 -10.10 7.34 -10.33
N VAL A 35 -9.51 7.31 -9.12
CA VAL A 35 -9.29 8.53 -8.33
C VAL A 35 -8.16 9.38 -8.91
N ARG A 36 -7.11 8.79 -9.47
CA ARG A 36 -6.05 9.50 -10.20
C ARG A 36 -6.60 10.20 -11.44
N VAL A 37 -7.51 9.55 -12.18
CA VAL A 37 -8.25 10.18 -13.29
C VAL A 37 -9.03 11.38 -12.78
N ARG A 38 -9.80 11.23 -11.70
CA ARG A 38 -10.53 12.33 -11.08
C ARG A 38 -9.62 13.51 -10.70
N GLY A 39 -8.44 13.20 -10.14
CA GLY A 39 -7.41 14.19 -9.78
C GLY A 39 -6.79 14.92 -10.97
N GLY A 40 -6.98 14.41 -12.18
CA GLY A 40 -6.49 15.01 -13.43
C GLY A 40 -5.08 14.55 -13.80
N GLU A 41 -4.54 13.50 -13.18
CA GLU A 41 -3.21 12.97 -13.50
C GLU A 41 -3.07 12.59 -14.98
N PHE A 42 -4.16 12.07 -15.57
CA PHE A 42 -4.19 11.63 -16.97
C PHE A 42 -4.87 12.64 -17.92
N LYS A 43 -5.20 13.86 -17.46
CA LYS A 43 -5.97 14.84 -18.24
C LYS A 43 -5.38 15.16 -19.62
N LYS A 44 -4.04 15.08 -19.75
CA LYS A 44 -3.32 15.36 -20.99
C LYS A 44 -3.02 14.11 -21.82
N GLN A 45 -3.32 12.93 -21.30
CA GLN A 45 -3.07 11.67 -22.00
C GLN A 45 -4.23 11.32 -22.93
N GLN A 46 -3.91 10.58 -23.99
CA GLN A 46 -4.92 10.00 -24.87
C GLN A 46 -5.26 8.59 -24.36
N PRO A 47 -6.54 8.18 -24.35
CA PRO A 47 -6.92 6.85 -23.87
C PRO A 47 -6.22 5.70 -24.58
N GLU A 48 -5.78 5.88 -25.83
CA GLU A 48 -4.99 4.90 -26.60
C GLU A 48 -3.60 4.64 -26.01
N SER A 49 -3.04 5.62 -25.29
CA SER A 49 -1.71 5.48 -24.68
C SER A 49 -1.72 4.72 -23.36
N ILE A 50 -2.88 4.48 -22.76
CA ILE A 50 -3.06 3.74 -21.51
C ILE A 50 -3.39 2.29 -21.87
N VAL A 51 -2.41 1.42 -21.65
CA VAL A 51 -2.47 0.01 -22.10
C VAL A 51 -3.02 -0.87 -20.99
N HIS A 52 -3.97 -1.74 -21.34
CA HIS A 52 -4.50 -2.76 -20.44
C HIS A 52 -3.51 -3.93 -20.31
N LEU A 53 -3.34 -4.48 -19.11
CA LEU A 53 -2.36 -5.53 -18.82
C LEU A 53 -2.56 -6.81 -19.65
N THR A 54 -3.79 -7.12 -20.07
CA THR A 54 -4.11 -8.26 -20.93
C THR A 54 -4.13 -7.92 -22.43
N GLY A 55 -3.69 -6.72 -22.79
CA GLY A 55 -3.71 -6.20 -24.16
C GLY A 55 -4.93 -5.31 -24.46
N GLY A 56 -4.77 -4.43 -25.44
CA GLY A 56 -5.74 -3.38 -25.74
C GLY A 56 -5.45 -2.06 -25.01
N SER A 57 -6.35 -1.11 -25.16
CA SER A 57 -6.20 0.24 -24.63
C SER A 57 -7.40 0.67 -23.80
N LEU A 58 -7.24 1.74 -23.01
CA LEU A 58 -8.37 2.36 -22.29
C LEU A 58 -9.44 2.85 -23.30
N ALA A 59 -9.05 3.30 -24.50
CA ALA A 59 -10.02 3.71 -25.52
C ALA A 59 -10.97 2.57 -25.92
N GLU A 60 -10.42 1.36 -26.10
CA GLU A 60 -11.24 0.17 -26.39
C GLU A 60 -12.12 -0.23 -25.21
N CYS A 61 -11.63 -0.11 -23.97
CA CYS A 61 -12.44 -0.32 -22.77
C CYS A 61 -13.59 0.68 -22.66
N LEU A 62 -13.34 1.97 -22.91
CA LEU A 62 -14.37 3.01 -22.91
C LEU A 62 -15.44 2.73 -23.96
N GLN A 63 -15.02 2.37 -25.18
CA GLN A 63 -15.93 2.00 -26.27
C GLN A 63 -16.79 0.78 -25.90
N ALA A 64 -16.20 -0.25 -25.34
CA ALA A 64 -16.91 -1.45 -24.89
C ALA A 64 -17.93 -1.15 -23.78
N ALA A 65 -17.63 -0.18 -22.90
CA ALA A 65 -18.53 0.30 -21.86
C ALA A 65 -19.57 1.30 -22.34
N GLY A 66 -19.57 1.68 -23.63
CA GLY A 66 -20.48 2.69 -24.19
C GLY A 66 -20.19 4.12 -23.70
N LEU A 67 -18.97 4.38 -23.24
CA LEU A 67 -18.53 5.69 -22.76
C LEU A 67 -17.86 6.49 -23.91
N PRO A 68 -17.99 7.83 -23.89
CA PRO A 68 -17.34 8.66 -24.88
C PRO A 68 -15.81 8.63 -24.72
N HIS A 69 -15.09 8.86 -25.82
CA HIS A 69 -13.62 8.96 -25.80
C HIS A 69 -13.12 10.07 -24.84
N SER A 70 -13.90 11.14 -24.66
CA SER A 70 -13.61 12.24 -23.73
C SER A 70 -13.79 11.88 -22.25
N ALA A 71 -14.31 10.69 -21.91
CA ALA A 71 -14.62 10.31 -20.53
C ALA A 71 -13.43 10.46 -19.58
N LEU A 72 -12.19 10.19 -20.06
CA LEU A 72 -10.97 10.39 -19.30
C LEU A 72 -10.77 11.85 -18.88
N GLN A 73 -10.99 12.78 -19.81
CA GLN A 73 -10.85 14.21 -19.58
C GLN A 73 -12.03 14.79 -18.79
N ASP A 74 -13.25 14.31 -19.06
CA ASP A 74 -14.48 14.77 -18.42
C ASP A 74 -14.52 14.35 -16.94
N ALA A 75 -13.93 13.20 -16.60
CA ALA A 75 -13.82 12.72 -15.22
C ALA A 75 -12.77 13.49 -14.39
N ALA A 76 -11.88 14.26 -15.01
CA ALA A 76 -10.82 15.02 -14.37
C ALA A 76 -11.33 16.32 -13.72
N VAL A 77 -12.24 16.20 -12.76
CA VAL A 77 -12.93 17.33 -12.10
C VAL A 77 -12.19 17.88 -10.87
N GLY A 78 -11.14 17.21 -10.43
CA GLY A 78 -10.34 17.61 -9.25
C GLY A 78 -11.04 17.36 -7.91
N PHE A 79 -10.48 17.97 -6.85
CA PHE A 79 -10.91 17.73 -5.47
C PHE A 79 -11.30 19.03 -4.71
N GLN A 80 -11.26 20.18 -5.37
CA GLN A 80 -11.35 21.51 -4.72
C GLN A 80 -12.71 21.77 -4.06
N ASP A 81 -13.75 21.06 -4.47
CA ASP A 81 -15.10 21.18 -3.92
C ASP A 81 -15.37 20.24 -2.74
N LEU A 82 -14.37 19.47 -2.30
CA LEU A 82 -14.52 18.50 -1.22
C LEU A 82 -14.08 19.08 0.12
N ALA A 83 -14.99 19.10 1.09
CA ALA A 83 -14.70 19.51 2.46
C ALA A 83 -14.01 18.40 3.26
N ALA A 84 -14.36 17.15 2.98
CA ALA A 84 -13.74 15.95 3.54
C ALA A 84 -14.05 14.74 2.65
N PHE A 85 -13.23 13.68 2.82
CA PHE A 85 -13.46 12.35 2.23
C PHE A 85 -13.38 11.30 3.34
N VAL A 86 -14.26 10.32 3.33
CA VAL A 86 -14.24 9.18 4.26
C VAL A 86 -14.44 7.89 3.48
N GLU A 87 -13.53 6.94 3.70
CA GLU A 87 -13.57 5.61 3.10
C GLU A 87 -13.81 4.55 4.17
N LEU A 88 -14.71 3.61 3.89
CA LEU A 88 -14.90 2.40 4.70
C LEU A 88 -14.33 1.23 3.93
N HIS A 89 -13.38 0.53 4.51
CA HIS A 89 -12.67 -0.56 3.86
C HIS A 89 -12.45 -1.75 4.80
N ILE A 90 -12.15 -2.92 4.28
CA ILE A 90 -11.63 -4.04 5.06
C ILE A 90 -10.17 -3.77 5.45
N GLU A 91 -9.72 -4.33 6.59
CA GLU A 91 -8.34 -4.15 7.06
C GLU A 91 -7.31 -4.81 6.13
N GLN A 92 -7.67 -5.90 5.48
CA GLN A 92 -6.78 -6.79 4.72
C GLN A 92 -5.67 -7.44 5.58
N GLY A 93 -5.79 -7.33 6.89
CA GLY A 93 -4.89 -7.88 7.90
C GLY A 93 -5.68 -8.51 9.04
N ALA A 94 -4.99 -9.05 10.05
CA ALA A 94 -5.61 -9.78 11.17
C ALA A 94 -5.63 -9.00 12.50
N ASP A 95 -5.09 -7.79 12.57
CA ASP A 95 -4.84 -7.09 13.83
C ASP A 95 -6.15 -6.76 14.58
N LEU A 96 -7.18 -6.32 13.87
CA LEU A 96 -8.50 -6.06 14.48
C LEU A 96 -9.16 -7.35 14.98
N GLU A 97 -9.11 -8.43 14.18
CA GLU A 97 -9.69 -9.73 14.57
C GLU A 97 -8.96 -10.30 15.79
N GLU A 98 -7.62 -10.34 15.77
CA GLU A 98 -6.79 -10.86 16.87
C GLU A 98 -7.01 -10.10 18.18
N ARG A 99 -7.31 -8.81 18.11
CA ARG A 99 -7.61 -7.96 19.27
C ARG A 99 -9.09 -7.94 19.67
N GLY A 100 -9.96 -8.60 18.89
CA GLY A 100 -11.40 -8.59 19.13
C GLY A 100 -12.03 -7.20 18.98
N LEU A 101 -11.48 -6.36 18.09
CA LEU A 101 -11.97 -5.02 17.82
C LEU A 101 -12.89 -5.00 16.60
N THR A 102 -13.86 -4.10 16.62
CA THR A 102 -14.89 -4.01 15.58
C THR A 102 -14.49 -3.07 14.44
N CYS A 103 -13.71 -2.02 14.70
CA CYS A 103 -13.23 -1.13 13.65
C CYS A 103 -11.86 -0.52 13.96
N GLY A 104 -11.20 -0.04 12.91
CA GLY A 104 -9.97 0.74 12.97
C GLY A 104 -10.18 2.17 12.50
N ALA A 105 -9.62 3.16 13.19
CA ALA A 105 -9.52 4.53 12.71
C ALA A 105 -8.13 4.74 12.12
N VAL A 106 -8.02 4.86 10.79
CA VAL A 106 -6.74 4.85 10.11
C VAL A 106 -5.99 6.16 10.32
N THR A 107 -4.72 6.06 10.73
CA THR A 107 -3.83 7.20 11.03
C THR A 107 -3.04 7.67 9.82
N ALA A 108 -2.57 6.73 9.01
CA ALA A 108 -1.78 6.97 7.81
C ALA A 108 -1.90 5.76 6.87
N ILE A 109 -1.66 5.99 5.59
CA ILE A 109 -1.40 4.93 4.61
C ILE A 109 0.10 4.85 4.45
N VAL A 110 0.67 3.64 4.61
CA VAL A 110 2.12 3.44 4.62
C VAL A 110 2.76 3.84 3.29
N GLY A 111 3.94 4.42 3.38
CA GLY A 111 4.87 4.54 2.28
C GLY A 111 5.72 3.28 2.15
N TYR A 112 6.48 3.19 1.05
CA TYR A 112 7.41 2.10 0.86
C TYR A 112 8.68 2.50 0.11
N ASP A 113 9.77 1.83 0.46
CA ASP A 113 11.01 1.83 -0.30
C ASP A 113 11.22 0.46 -0.95
N ARG A 114 11.67 0.44 -2.20
CA ARG A 114 12.13 -0.75 -2.90
C ARG A 114 13.57 -0.55 -3.37
N LEU A 115 14.44 -1.48 -3.03
CA LEU A 115 15.83 -1.51 -3.46
C LEU A 115 16.05 -2.74 -4.33
N PHE A 116 16.53 -2.52 -5.57
CA PHE A 116 16.92 -3.58 -6.47
C PHE A 116 18.45 -3.64 -6.50
N LEU A 117 19.00 -4.78 -6.11
CA LEU A 117 20.42 -4.97 -5.86
C LEU A 117 20.99 -6.11 -6.71
N THR A 118 22.23 -5.96 -7.15
CA THR A 118 23.03 -7.05 -7.70
C THR A 118 24.28 -7.25 -6.86
N LEU A 119 24.48 -8.48 -6.42
CA LEU A 119 25.67 -8.93 -5.71
C LEU A 119 26.58 -9.64 -6.70
N HIS A 120 27.78 -9.11 -6.90
CA HIS A 120 28.80 -9.64 -7.81
C HIS A 120 29.88 -10.33 -7.01
N GLY A 121 29.89 -11.65 -7.05
CA GLY A 121 30.91 -12.54 -6.53
C GLY A 121 31.79 -13.11 -7.65
N GLU A 122 32.29 -14.33 -7.45
CA GLU A 122 33.14 -15.03 -8.42
C GLU A 122 32.68 -16.49 -8.55
N ALA A 123 32.17 -16.84 -9.74
CA ALA A 123 31.79 -18.21 -10.04
C ALA A 123 33.04 -19.08 -10.19
N ASN A 124 33.06 -20.21 -9.47
CA ASN A 124 34.20 -21.13 -9.53
C ASN A 124 33.75 -22.54 -9.09
N HIS A 125 34.62 -23.56 -9.32
CA HIS A 125 34.31 -24.92 -8.93
C HIS A 125 34.13 -25.07 -7.40
N ALA A 126 32.99 -25.58 -6.96
CA ALA A 126 32.63 -25.64 -5.57
C ALA A 126 33.53 -26.55 -4.71
N GLY A 127 34.10 -27.62 -5.30
CA GLY A 127 35.00 -28.54 -4.60
C GLY A 127 36.44 -28.05 -4.49
N THR A 128 36.96 -27.39 -5.54
CA THR A 128 38.40 -27.00 -5.60
C THR A 128 38.68 -25.60 -5.09
N THR A 129 37.65 -24.75 -4.95
CA THR A 129 37.80 -23.41 -4.41
C THR A 129 37.69 -23.42 -2.90
N SER A 130 38.80 -23.17 -2.20
CA SER A 130 38.83 -23.15 -0.73
C SER A 130 37.93 -22.07 -0.17
N MET A 131 37.32 -22.28 0.99
CA MET A 131 36.39 -21.33 1.63
C MET A 131 36.97 -19.91 1.78
N ARG A 132 38.28 -19.81 2.10
CA ARG A 132 38.94 -18.50 2.29
C ARG A 132 39.13 -17.69 1.03
N ARG A 133 38.99 -18.30 -0.14
CA ARG A 133 39.16 -17.62 -1.46
C ARG A 133 37.85 -17.34 -2.16
N ARG A 134 36.73 -17.78 -1.57
CA ARG A 134 35.41 -17.61 -2.19
C ARG A 134 34.93 -16.17 -2.07
N ARG A 135 34.37 -15.67 -3.15
CA ARG A 135 33.49 -14.52 -3.18
C ARG A 135 32.10 -15.03 -3.61
N ASP A 136 31.42 -15.64 -2.64
CA ASP A 136 30.15 -16.32 -2.87
C ASP A 136 29.00 -15.30 -2.76
N ALA A 137 28.41 -14.95 -3.92
CA ALA A 137 27.33 -13.99 -3.98
C ALA A 137 26.07 -14.47 -3.26
N LEU A 138 25.80 -15.80 -3.24
CA LEU A 138 24.63 -16.35 -2.58
C LEU A 138 24.79 -16.37 -1.03
N ALA A 139 25.98 -16.71 -0.56
CA ALA A 139 26.26 -16.63 0.87
C ALA A 139 26.15 -15.18 1.39
N ALA A 140 26.66 -14.22 0.62
CA ALA A 140 26.48 -12.80 0.92
C ALA A 140 25.00 -12.37 0.88
N ALA A 141 24.23 -12.81 -0.11
CA ALA A 141 22.80 -12.54 -0.19
C ALA A 141 22.02 -13.13 0.99
N ALA A 142 22.37 -14.33 1.45
CA ALA A 142 21.77 -14.93 2.65
C ALA A 142 22.00 -14.08 3.92
N GLU A 143 23.20 -13.51 4.08
CA GLU A 143 23.50 -12.59 5.19
C GLU A 143 22.66 -11.32 5.10
N VAL A 144 22.47 -10.76 3.90
CA VAL A 144 21.57 -9.60 3.68
C VAL A 144 20.13 -9.95 4.03
N ILE A 145 19.63 -11.10 3.56
CA ILE A 145 18.24 -11.53 3.81
C ILE A 145 18.00 -11.69 5.31
N LEU A 146 18.88 -12.38 6.02
CA LEU A 146 18.76 -12.56 7.47
C LEU A 146 18.85 -11.22 8.20
N GLY A 147 19.79 -10.37 7.84
CA GLY A 147 19.93 -9.06 8.46
C GLY A 147 18.74 -8.13 8.24
N VAL A 148 18.09 -8.19 7.06
CA VAL A 148 16.84 -7.44 6.81
C VAL A 148 15.71 -7.97 7.69
N ASN A 149 15.58 -9.29 7.85
CA ASN A 149 14.60 -9.90 8.75
C ASN A 149 14.83 -9.50 10.21
N GLU A 150 16.09 -9.62 10.70
CA GLU A 150 16.46 -9.22 12.07
C GLU A 150 16.13 -7.75 12.35
N LEU A 151 16.34 -6.86 11.38
CA LEU A 151 15.97 -5.46 11.52
C LEU A 151 14.46 -5.27 11.69
N ALA A 152 13.64 -6.01 10.94
CA ALA A 152 12.19 -5.92 10.99
C ALA A 152 11.60 -6.58 12.25
N GLU A 153 12.17 -7.69 12.71
CA GLU A 153 11.77 -8.34 13.97
C GLU A 153 12.09 -7.51 15.22
N ALA A 154 13.08 -6.62 15.12
CA ALA A 154 13.50 -5.77 16.24
C ALA A 154 12.73 -4.45 16.37
N ASP A 155 11.88 -4.10 15.40
CA ASP A 155 11.23 -2.77 15.36
C ASP A 155 9.88 -2.87 14.61
N ASP A 156 8.78 -2.82 15.33
CA ASP A 156 7.40 -2.95 14.84
C ASP A 156 6.87 -1.73 14.08
N ARG A 157 7.66 -0.65 13.98
CA ARG A 157 7.29 0.54 13.23
C ARG A 157 7.35 0.35 11.71
N PHE A 158 7.94 -0.74 11.23
CA PHE A 158 8.05 -1.06 9.82
C PHE A 158 8.01 -2.56 9.56
N VAL A 159 7.70 -2.93 8.31
CA VAL A 159 7.86 -4.29 7.81
C VAL A 159 8.88 -4.30 6.67
N ALA A 160 9.60 -5.41 6.49
CA ALA A 160 10.56 -5.58 5.41
C ALA A 160 10.48 -6.98 4.82
N THR A 161 10.66 -7.08 3.51
CA THR A 161 10.61 -8.35 2.78
C THR A 161 11.65 -8.38 1.69
N VAL A 162 12.38 -9.49 1.55
CA VAL A 162 13.16 -9.80 0.36
C VAL A 162 12.31 -10.73 -0.52
N GLY A 163 11.54 -10.13 -1.43
CA GLY A 163 10.52 -10.82 -2.23
C GLY A 163 11.02 -11.40 -3.55
N GLN A 164 12.25 -11.07 -3.97
CA GLN A 164 12.84 -11.54 -5.22
C GLN A 164 14.27 -11.98 -4.99
N LEU A 165 14.63 -13.15 -5.55
CA LEU A 165 15.99 -13.68 -5.52
C LEU A 165 16.28 -14.47 -6.81
N ASN A 166 17.29 -14.04 -7.57
CA ASN A 166 17.75 -14.73 -8.76
C ASN A 166 19.24 -15.02 -8.63
N VAL A 167 19.64 -16.28 -8.85
CA VAL A 167 21.00 -16.78 -8.63
C VAL A 167 21.60 -17.23 -9.96
N ALA A 168 22.85 -16.88 -10.24
CA ALA A 168 23.60 -17.35 -11.40
C ALA A 168 25.01 -17.84 -10.99
N PRO A 169 25.43 -19.00 -11.56
CA PRO A 169 24.77 -19.82 -12.57
C PRO A 169 23.69 -20.79 -12.04
N ASN A 170 23.41 -20.79 -10.72
CA ASN A 170 22.42 -21.65 -10.07
C ASN A 170 22.66 -23.16 -10.33
N ALA A 171 23.90 -23.58 -10.12
CA ALA A 171 24.36 -24.96 -10.30
C ALA A 171 25.00 -25.48 -8.99
N VAL A 172 24.67 -26.72 -8.59
CA VAL A 172 25.04 -27.29 -7.29
C VAL A 172 26.56 -27.41 -7.07
N ASN A 173 27.35 -27.53 -8.14
CA ASN A 173 28.79 -27.71 -8.12
C ASN A 173 29.60 -26.43 -8.47
N ILE A 174 28.95 -25.26 -8.52
CA ILE A 174 29.58 -23.97 -8.83
C ILE A 174 29.25 -22.98 -7.71
N VAL A 175 30.29 -22.28 -7.19
CA VAL A 175 30.12 -21.14 -6.30
C VAL A 175 29.35 -20.06 -7.02
N PRO A 176 28.21 -19.55 -6.50
CA PRO A 176 27.44 -18.52 -7.19
C PRO A 176 28.21 -17.21 -7.39
N GLY A 177 28.29 -16.78 -8.65
CA GLY A 177 29.01 -15.57 -9.03
C GLY A 177 28.17 -14.33 -9.09
N LYS A 178 26.84 -14.48 -9.16
CA LYS A 178 25.91 -13.33 -9.24
C LYS A 178 24.59 -13.66 -8.53
N VAL A 179 24.10 -12.71 -7.74
CA VAL A 179 22.74 -12.76 -7.18
C VAL A 179 22.06 -11.41 -7.41
N GLN A 180 20.82 -11.44 -7.87
CA GLN A 180 19.95 -10.29 -7.93
C GLN A 180 18.83 -10.47 -6.89
N LEU A 181 18.58 -9.44 -6.10
CA LEU A 181 17.50 -9.45 -5.10
C LEU A 181 16.79 -8.11 -5.02
N ALA A 182 15.55 -8.12 -4.52
CA ALA A 182 14.79 -6.92 -4.24
C ALA A 182 14.33 -6.92 -2.79
N ILE A 183 14.56 -5.80 -2.11
CA ILE A 183 14.11 -5.52 -0.75
C ILE A 183 12.98 -4.51 -0.84
N GLU A 184 11.84 -4.80 -0.20
CA GLU A 184 10.77 -3.84 0.05
C GLU A 184 10.68 -3.58 1.55
N THR A 185 10.55 -2.30 1.93
CA THR A 185 10.25 -1.87 3.31
C THR A 185 9.02 -0.97 3.30
N ARG A 186 8.15 -1.09 4.30
CA ARG A 186 6.97 -0.23 4.46
C ARG A 186 6.92 0.35 5.86
N ALA A 187 6.51 1.62 5.99
CA ALA A 187 6.26 2.27 7.26
C ALA A 187 5.19 3.37 7.12
N ALA A 188 4.57 3.72 8.25
CA ALA A 188 3.57 4.79 8.31
C ALA A 188 4.17 6.21 8.41
N ASP A 189 5.50 6.32 8.46
CA ASP A 189 6.25 7.60 8.58
C ASP A 189 7.52 7.52 7.73
N ASP A 190 7.73 8.51 6.86
CA ASP A 190 8.90 8.60 5.98
C ASP A 190 10.22 8.72 6.75
N ARG A 191 10.21 9.24 7.98
CA ARG A 191 11.39 9.26 8.84
C ARG A 191 11.82 7.85 9.20
N VAL A 192 10.85 6.97 9.50
CA VAL A 192 11.12 5.55 9.76
C VAL A 192 11.68 4.88 8.51
N LEU A 193 11.11 5.12 7.32
CA LEU A 193 11.65 4.60 6.05
C LEU A 193 13.10 5.04 5.84
N SER A 194 13.40 6.30 6.10
CA SER A 194 14.77 6.84 5.97
C SER A 194 15.74 6.20 6.97
N GLU A 195 15.33 5.99 8.22
CA GLU A 195 16.12 5.30 9.26
C GLU A 195 16.42 3.84 8.86
N VAL A 196 15.39 3.12 8.40
CA VAL A 196 15.50 1.73 7.97
C VAL A 196 16.39 1.61 6.74
N ARG A 197 16.21 2.48 5.77
CA ARG A 197 17.07 2.55 4.58
C ARG A 197 18.55 2.73 4.97
N ALA A 198 18.86 3.62 5.89
CA ALA A 198 20.23 3.82 6.38
C ALA A 198 20.79 2.55 7.07
N LYS A 199 19.98 1.84 7.87
CA LYS A 199 20.36 0.57 8.49
C LYS A 199 20.64 -0.51 7.44
N ILE A 200 19.79 -0.63 6.41
CA ILE A 200 19.99 -1.57 5.30
C ILE A 200 21.25 -1.22 4.51
N MET A 201 21.50 0.03 4.18
CA MET A 201 22.74 0.44 3.49
C MET A 201 23.97 0.06 4.28
N SER A 202 23.98 0.29 5.60
CA SER A 202 25.08 -0.14 6.49
C SER A 202 25.24 -1.66 6.55
N LEU A 203 24.15 -2.43 6.50
CA LEU A 203 24.20 -3.89 6.40
C LEU A 203 24.87 -4.32 5.09
N LEU A 204 24.49 -3.73 3.96
CA LEU A 204 25.07 -4.02 2.63
C LEU A 204 26.58 -3.74 2.60
N GLU A 205 27.01 -2.60 3.17
CA GLU A 205 28.42 -2.23 3.25
C GLU A 205 29.25 -3.23 4.10
N ARG A 206 28.73 -3.62 5.26
CA ARG A 206 29.37 -4.62 6.13
C ARG A 206 29.48 -5.99 5.43
N THR A 207 28.38 -6.43 4.80
CA THR A 207 28.33 -7.70 4.08
C THR A 207 29.31 -7.70 2.89
N ALA A 208 29.36 -6.63 2.11
CA ALA A 208 30.33 -6.47 1.02
C ALA A 208 31.78 -6.54 1.52
N SER A 209 32.11 -5.80 2.57
CA SER A 209 33.45 -5.79 3.18
C SER A 209 33.86 -7.16 3.69
N LYS A 210 32.98 -7.89 4.37
CA LYS A 210 33.24 -9.21 4.96
C LYS A 210 33.40 -10.30 3.88
N SER A 211 32.54 -10.29 2.86
CA SER A 211 32.48 -11.35 1.84
C SER A 211 33.40 -11.11 0.65
N GLY A 212 33.88 -9.88 0.46
CA GLY A 212 34.60 -9.47 -0.75
C GLY A 212 33.74 -9.42 -2.00
N VAL A 213 32.42 -9.47 -1.86
CA VAL A 213 31.43 -9.36 -2.92
C VAL A 213 31.16 -7.86 -3.18
N VAL A 214 31.03 -7.47 -4.45
CA VAL A 214 30.63 -6.11 -4.81
C VAL A 214 29.10 -6.04 -4.87
N ILE A 215 28.50 -5.11 -4.17
CA ILE A 215 27.04 -4.90 -4.19
C ILE A 215 26.74 -3.61 -4.94
N THR A 216 25.93 -3.71 -6.01
CA THR A 216 25.48 -2.56 -6.79
C THR A 216 23.98 -2.36 -6.61
N LYS A 217 23.57 -1.10 -6.49
CA LYS A 217 22.15 -0.71 -6.55
C LYS A 217 21.79 -0.46 -8.00
N GLU A 218 20.88 -1.26 -8.55
CA GLU A 218 20.42 -1.16 -9.94
C GLU A 218 19.31 -0.10 -10.08
N ASN A 219 18.40 -0.08 -9.11
CA ASN A 219 17.28 0.85 -9.06
C ASN A 219 16.77 0.99 -7.63
N ASP A 220 16.03 2.08 -7.38
CA ASP A 220 15.26 2.26 -6.17
C ASP A 220 13.98 3.06 -6.44
N PHE A 221 12.95 2.77 -5.66
CA PHE A 221 11.69 3.49 -5.67
C PHE A 221 11.34 3.90 -4.25
N HIS A 222 10.84 5.11 -4.11
CA HIS A 222 10.28 5.63 -2.87
C HIS A 222 8.88 6.14 -3.14
N VAL A 223 7.93 5.68 -2.33
CA VAL A 223 6.57 6.22 -2.26
C VAL A 223 6.35 6.68 -0.83
N ALA A 224 6.06 7.97 -0.69
CA ALA A 224 5.90 8.58 0.62
C ALA A 224 4.70 8.03 1.38
N ALA A 225 4.82 7.90 2.69
CA ALA A 225 3.69 7.66 3.57
C ALA A 225 2.73 8.86 3.53
N VAL A 226 1.43 8.59 3.57
CA VAL A 226 0.41 9.63 3.53
C VAL A 226 -0.34 9.66 4.85
N PRO A 227 -0.06 10.64 5.74
CA PRO A 227 -0.83 10.82 6.96
C PRO A 227 -2.27 11.22 6.62
N LEU A 228 -3.23 10.61 7.32
CA LEU A 228 -4.63 11.00 7.22
C LEU A 228 -4.96 12.16 8.19
N SER A 229 -6.06 12.85 7.92
CA SER A 229 -6.46 14.02 8.69
C SER A 229 -6.79 13.67 10.14
N GLU A 230 -6.04 14.23 11.09
CA GLU A 230 -6.30 14.07 12.52
C GLU A 230 -7.70 14.56 12.91
N SER A 231 -8.18 15.65 12.30
CA SER A 231 -9.52 16.18 12.58
C SER A 231 -10.63 15.22 12.14
N VAL A 232 -10.51 14.62 10.95
CA VAL A 232 -11.48 13.61 10.48
C VAL A 232 -11.37 12.32 11.30
N ARG A 233 -10.16 11.87 11.62
CA ARG A 233 -9.93 10.71 12.47
C ARG A 233 -10.58 10.88 13.85
N LYS A 234 -10.43 12.04 14.50
CA LYS A 234 -11.08 12.31 15.78
C LYS A 234 -12.61 12.23 15.69
N VAL A 235 -13.20 12.69 14.58
CA VAL A 235 -14.65 12.51 14.35
C VAL A 235 -15.03 11.04 14.21
N ILE A 236 -14.20 10.23 13.53
CA ILE A 236 -14.41 8.78 13.42
C ILE A 236 -14.34 8.12 14.81
N GLU A 237 -13.29 8.41 15.59
CA GLU A 237 -13.09 7.87 16.95
C GLU A 237 -14.25 8.23 17.88
N GLN A 238 -14.68 9.50 17.86
CA GLN A 238 -15.85 9.94 18.63
C GLN A 238 -17.12 9.23 18.17
N SER A 239 -17.34 9.10 16.86
CA SER A 239 -18.50 8.40 16.31
C SER A 239 -18.53 6.93 16.71
N ALA A 240 -17.37 6.25 16.73
CA ALA A 240 -17.26 4.87 17.19
C ALA A 240 -17.62 4.75 18.67
N ALA A 241 -17.08 5.63 19.52
CA ALA A 241 -17.40 5.67 20.95
C ALA A 241 -18.89 5.91 21.21
N GLU A 242 -19.51 6.88 20.51
CA GLU A 242 -20.94 7.19 20.63
C GLU A 242 -21.85 6.05 20.12
N CYS A 243 -21.37 5.25 19.17
CA CYS A 243 -22.07 4.05 18.70
C CYS A 243 -21.83 2.82 19.59
N GLY A 244 -20.99 2.92 20.63
CA GLY A 244 -20.61 1.78 21.47
C GLY A 244 -19.78 0.72 20.74
N VAL A 245 -19.03 1.13 19.71
CA VAL A 245 -18.21 0.25 18.87
C VAL A 245 -16.77 0.28 19.35
N SER A 246 -16.17 -0.91 19.59
CA SER A 246 -14.75 -1.02 19.95
C SER A 246 -13.85 -0.66 18.75
N PHE A 247 -12.81 0.14 18.98
CA PHE A 247 -11.92 0.59 17.93
C PHE A 247 -10.50 0.85 18.42
N GLN A 248 -9.56 0.94 17.47
CA GLN A 248 -8.21 1.46 17.69
C GLN A 248 -7.77 2.39 16.56
N ALA A 249 -6.83 3.28 16.87
CA ALA A 249 -6.08 4.02 15.85
C ALA A 249 -4.94 3.11 15.31
N MET A 250 -4.82 3.00 13.99
CA MET A 250 -3.86 2.10 13.34
C MET A 250 -3.48 2.60 11.94
N PRO A 251 -2.27 2.28 11.43
CA PRO A 251 -1.95 2.56 10.04
C PRO A 251 -2.64 1.57 9.09
N SER A 252 -2.79 1.96 7.81
CA SER A 252 -3.03 1.00 6.73
C SER A 252 -1.70 0.53 6.15
N TRP A 253 -1.51 -0.77 6.08
CA TRP A 253 -0.35 -1.40 5.44
C TRP A 253 -0.54 -1.63 3.94
N ALA A 254 -1.72 -1.32 3.40
CA ALA A 254 -2.09 -1.37 1.99
C ALA A 254 -2.37 0.04 1.43
N GLY A 255 -2.30 0.20 0.10
CA GLY A 255 -2.73 1.41 -0.59
C GLY A 255 -4.25 1.45 -0.71
N HIS A 256 -4.84 2.65 -0.78
CA HIS A 256 -6.27 2.89 -0.92
C HIS A 256 -6.53 4.18 -1.68
N ASP A 257 -7.74 4.35 -2.17
CA ASP A 257 -8.17 5.59 -2.85
C ASP A 257 -8.02 6.82 -1.94
N ALA A 258 -8.25 6.66 -0.63
CA ALA A 258 -8.05 7.68 0.39
C ALA A 258 -6.64 8.32 0.34
N GLN A 259 -5.62 7.57 -0.07
CA GLN A 259 -4.25 8.07 -0.24
C GLN A 259 -4.19 9.24 -1.24
N ILE A 260 -4.90 9.11 -2.35
CA ILE A 260 -4.89 10.13 -3.41
C ILE A 260 -5.66 11.37 -2.98
N PHE A 261 -6.80 11.22 -2.28
CA PHE A 261 -7.52 12.35 -1.70
C PHE A 261 -6.68 13.08 -0.67
N ALA A 262 -6.06 12.37 0.28
CA ALA A 262 -5.22 12.96 1.32
C ALA A 262 -3.99 13.66 0.73
N ALA A 263 -3.29 13.04 -0.21
CA ALA A 263 -2.13 13.62 -0.90
C ALA A 263 -2.51 14.88 -1.71
N SER A 264 -3.77 14.99 -2.13
CA SER A 264 -4.31 16.18 -2.83
C SER A 264 -4.78 17.28 -1.87
N GLY A 265 -4.56 17.13 -0.55
CA GLY A 265 -4.92 18.13 0.46
C GLY A 265 -6.38 18.07 0.95
N VAL A 266 -7.17 17.06 0.55
CA VAL A 266 -8.52 16.85 1.09
C VAL A 266 -8.41 16.30 2.51
N PRO A 267 -9.09 16.88 3.51
CA PRO A 267 -9.20 16.26 4.83
C PRO A 267 -9.81 14.86 4.72
N THR A 268 -9.00 13.81 4.94
CA THR A 268 -9.37 12.43 4.63
C THR A 268 -9.29 11.56 5.86
N GLY A 269 -10.26 10.67 6.03
CA GLY A 269 -10.27 9.62 7.05
C GLY A 269 -10.65 8.27 6.45
N MET A 270 -10.25 7.19 7.14
CA MET A 270 -10.66 5.84 6.80
C MET A 270 -11.11 5.08 8.04
N ILE A 271 -12.08 4.20 7.83
CA ILE A 271 -12.60 3.27 8.83
C ILE A 271 -12.32 1.85 8.32
N PHE A 272 -11.61 1.04 9.11
CA PHE A 272 -11.43 -0.37 8.83
C PHE A 272 -12.46 -1.25 9.53
N VAL A 273 -12.79 -2.36 8.87
CA VAL A 273 -13.48 -3.51 9.46
C VAL A 273 -12.57 -4.73 9.45
N PRO A 274 -12.68 -5.65 10.42
CA PRO A 274 -11.86 -6.84 10.49
C PRO A 274 -11.97 -7.72 9.24
N SER A 275 -10.86 -8.25 8.79
CA SER A 275 -10.78 -9.32 7.78
C SER A 275 -10.63 -10.66 8.47
N ILE A 276 -11.49 -11.64 8.17
CA ILE A 276 -11.45 -12.96 8.79
C ILE A 276 -10.15 -13.67 8.43
N ASN A 277 -9.36 -14.04 9.45
CA ASN A 277 -8.02 -14.61 9.34
C ASN A 277 -7.00 -13.71 8.60
N GLY A 278 -7.28 -12.42 8.44
CA GLY A 278 -6.43 -11.51 7.68
C GLY A 278 -6.29 -11.84 6.19
N VAL A 279 -7.19 -12.68 5.64
CA VAL A 279 -7.11 -13.11 4.25
C VAL A 279 -7.56 -11.99 3.32
N SER A 280 -6.71 -11.68 2.33
CA SER A 280 -7.01 -10.72 1.26
C SER A 280 -6.48 -11.21 -0.09
N HIS A 281 -6.98 -10.64 -1.20
CA HIS A 281 -6.66 -11.00 -2.59
C HIS A 281 -6.89 -12.49 -2.91
N SER A 282 -7.91 -13.07 -2.32
CA SER A 282 -8.25 -14.48 -2.41
C SER A 282 -9.77 -14.65 -2.45
N LYS A 283 -10.24 -15.78 -3.01
CA LYS A 283 -11.66 -16.13 -3.00
C LYS A 283 -12.23 -16.41 -1.60
N GLU A 284 -11.38 -16.62 -0.62
CA GLU A 284 -11.73 -16.80 0.80
C GLU A 284 -11.83 -15.46 1.56
N GLU A 285 -11.52 -14.33 0.93
CA GLU A 285 -11.61 -13.00 1.53
C GLU A 285 -13.04 -12.69 1.99
N ARG A 286 -13.19 -12.34 3.25
CA ARG A 286 -14.48 -11.97 3.85
C ARG A 286 -14.33 -11.24 5.17
N SER A 287 -15.37 -10.48 5.51
CA SER A 287 -15.53 -9.84 6.82
C SER A 287 -16.81 -10.31 7.49
N ASP A 288 -16.85 -10.22 8.82
CA ASP A 288 -18.06 -10.50 9.57
C ASP A 288 -19.13 -9.44 9.30
N PHE A 289 -20.35 -9.89 8.96
CA PHE A 289 -21.45 -8.99 8.63
C PHE A 289 -21.87 -8.08 9.78
N GLN A 290 -21.75 -8.54 11.03
CA GLN A 290 -22.06 -7.74 12.21
C GLN A 290 -21.07 -6.58 12.35
N SER A 291 -19.78 -6.84 12.21
CA SER A 291 -18.71 -5.81 12.24
C SER A 291 -18.90 -4.80 11.12
N VAL A 292 -19.19 -5.24 9.90
CA VAL A 292 -19.52 -4.34 8.76
C VAL A 292 -20.71 -3.45 9.10
N THR A 293 -21.79 -4.03 9.66
CA THR A 293 -23.00 -3.27 10.02
C THR A 293 -22.70 -2.21 11.08
N GLN A 294 -21.86 -2.53 12.07
CA GLN A 294 -21.47 -1.58 13.11
C GLN A 294 -20.57 -0.46 12.54
N ALA A 295 -19.62 -0.80 11.69
CA ALA A 295 -18.76 0.19 11.04
C ALA A 295 -19.54 1.13 10.11
N VAL A 296 -20.59 0.63 9.43
CA VAL A 296 -21.51 1.47 8.64
C VAL A 296 -22.24 2.49 9.52
N LYS A 297 -22.61 2.13 10.76
CA LYS A 297 -23.19 3.10 11.71
C LYS A 297 -22.20 4.18 12.13
N VAL A 298 -20.93 3.77 12.34
CA VAL A 298 -19.84 4.73 12.61
C VAL A 298 -19.64 5.66 11.41
N LEU A 299 -19.61 5.13 10.19
CA LEU A 299 -19.52 5.93 8.96
C LEU A 299 -20.69 6.91 8.85
N GLU A 300 -21.91 6.45 9.06
CA GLU A 300 -23.11 7.29 9.01
C GLU A 300 -23.01 8.45 10.01
N LYS A 301 -22.64 8.16 11.26
CA LYS A 301 -22.47 9.17 12.31
C LYS A 301 -21.36 10.17 11.96
N THR A 302 -20.23 9.66 11.48
CA THR A 302 -19.09 10.47 11.01
C THR A 302 -19.52 11.44 9.92
N LEU A 303 -20.23 10.94 8.90
CA LEU A 303 -20.71 11.78 7.80
C LEU A 303 -21.73 12.82 8.25
N LYS A 304 -22.66 12.48 9.18
CA LYS A 304 -23.59 13.45 9.79
C LYS A 304 -22.80 14.57 10.47
N THR A 305 -21.82 14.24 11.29
CA THR A 305 -20.99 15.24 11.99
C THR A 305 -20.22 16.14 11.02
N LEU A 306 -19.54 15.57 10.01
CA LEU A 306 -18.77 16.34 9.02
C LEU A 306 -19.67 17.19 8.12
N ALA A 307 -20.91 16.81 7.90
CA ALA A 307 -21.84 17.56 7.05
C ALA A 307 -22.49 18.75 7.77
N GLU A 308 -22.36 18.86 9.10
CA GLU A 308 -22.91 19.97 9.90
C GLU A 308 -21.93 21.14 10.10
N VAL A 309 -20.64 20.88 9.93
CA VAL A 309 -19.55 21.87 10.10
C VAL A 309 -19.30 22.58 8.78
#